data_fe5ec53e6f3c5715f495bbaa77078af7
#
_entry.id   fe5ec53e6f3c5715f495bbaa77078af7
#
_cell.length_a   1.000
_cell.length_b   1.000
_cell.length_c   1.000
_cell.angle_alpha   90.00
_cell.angle_beta   90.00
_cell.angle_gamma   90.00
#
_symmetry.space_group_name_H-M   'P 1'
#
loop_
_entity.id
_entity.type
_entity.pdbx_description
1 polymer ?
#
loop_
_entity_poly.entity_id
_entity_poly.type
_entity_poly.pdbx_seq_one_letter_code
_entity_poly.pdbx_strand_id
1 'polypeptide(L)'
;LIVEKGSIGNSFKHWPLSTKTITPSFTTNGFGMPDMNAIAKDTSPAFTFNEEHLSGKRYAEYLSLVATHYNLNVKTNTNVSRVTYIDGIYHVSTDYGVYTADYIFIATGDYSFPYHPFSYGLHYSEIQTFTQLKGDAFTIIGGNESSFDAAINLSQTGARISIYTSKTGLKKEDADPSIR
;
A
#
# COMPACT_ATOMS: atom_id res chain seq x y z
N LEU A 1 -16.43 2.08 14.73
CA LEU A 1 -16.53 0.98 13.78
C LEU A 1 -15.64 1.25 12.58
N ILE A 2 -14.85 0.28 12.17
CA ILE A 2 -14.08 0.26 10.92
C ILE A 2 -14.75 -0.77 10.00
N VAL A 3 -15.00 -0.40 8.75
CA VAL A 3 -15.55 -1.32 7.74
C VAL A 3 -14.50 -1.55 6.67
N GLU A 4 -14.14 -2.80 6.43
CA GLU A 4 -13.10 -3.22 5.50
C GLU A 4 -13.67 -4.25 4.52
N LYS A 5 -13.50 -3.99 3.21
CA LYS A 5 -14.00 -4.86 2.13
C LYS A 5 -13.37 -6.25 2.16
N GLY A 6 -12.10 -6.33 2.49
CA GLY A 6 -11.38 -7.59 2.59
C GLY A 6 -11.02 -7.93 4.04
N SER A 7 -9.77 -8.21 4.28
CA SER A 7 -9.20 -8.44 5.60
C SER A 7 -8.38 -7.24 6.07
N ILE A 8 -8.10 -7.13 7.35
CA ILE A 8 -7.21 -6.07 7.87
C ILE A 8 -5.90 -6.08 7.08
N GLY A 9 -5.48 -4.89 6.63
CA GLY A 9 -4.27 -4.71 5.83
C GLY A 9 -4.37 -5.25 4.40
N ASN A 10 -5.57 -5.38 3.85
CA ASN A 10 -5.81 -5.99 2.55
C ASN A 10 -4.99 -5.36 1.41
N SER A 11 -4.88 -4.03 1.36
CA SER A 11 -4.08 -3.33 0.35
C SER A 11 -2.61 -3.77 0.36
N PHE A 12 -2.03 -3.96 1.53
CA PHE A 12 -0.65 -4.42 1.68
C PHE A 12 -0.44 -5.88 1.25
N LYS A 13 -1.46 -6.72 1.43
CA LYS A 13 -1.41 -8.13 0.98
C LYS A 13 -1.37 -8.27 -0.53
N HIS A 14 -1.80 -7.23 -1.26
CA HIS A 14 -1.77 -7.18 -2.72
C HIS A 14 -0.51 -6.52 -3.29
N TRP A 15 0.41 -6.08 -2.46
CA TRP A 15 1.71 -5.63 -2.95
C TRP A 15 2.46 -6.75 -3.66
N PRO A 16 3.27 -6.43 -4.68
CA PRO A 16 4.20 -7.41 -5.25
C PRO A 16 5.04 -8.07 -4.16
N LEU A 17 5.34 -9.34 -4.30
CA LEU A 17 6.04 -10.11 -3.28
C LEU A 17 7.45 -9.57 -2.95
N SER A 18 8.09 -8.91 -3.92
CA SER A 18 9.39 -8.25 -3.75
C SER A 18 9.31 -6.88 -3.11
N THR A 19 8.13 -6.25 -3.10
CA THR A 19 7.95 -4.90 -2.58
C THR A 19 8.02 -4.89 -1.06
N LYS A 20 8.81 -3.96 -0.55
CA LYS A 20 9.00 -3.72 0.87
C LYS A 20 8.76 -2.25 1.20
N THR A 21 8.58 -1.94 2.48
CA THR A 21 8.58 -0.56 2.97
C THR A 21 9.92 0.08 2.64
N ILE A 22 9.90 1.27 2.05
CA ILE A 22 11.09 2.02 1.66
C ILE A 22 11.70 2.69 2.89
N THR A 23 10.85 3.28 3.73
CA THR A 23 11.27 3.94 4.96
C THR A 23 11.81 2.91 5.94
N PRO A 24 13.07 3.04 6.41
CA PRO A 24 13.63 2.15 7.41
C PRO A 24 12.93 2.37 8.75
N SER A 25 12.60 1.30 9.43
CA SER A 25 11.84 1.34 10.68
C SER A 25 12.62 1.86 11.86
N PHE A 26 13.91 1.47 11.99
CA PHE A 26 14.72 1.82 13.16
C PHE A 26 15.24 3.27 13.19
N THR A 27 14.92 4.07 12.19
CA THR A 27 15.34 5.47 12.15
C THR A 27 14.54 6.28 13.15
N THR A 28 15.22 7.04 13.98
CA THR A 28 14.59 8.01 14.88
C THR A 28 13.78 9.02 14.07
N ASN A 29 12.52 9.17 14.41
CA ASN A 29 11.60 10.10 13.72
C ASN A 29 11.22 11.28 14.63
N GLY A 30 10.87 12.41 13.99
CA GLY A 30 10.46 13.64 14.67
C GLY A 30 9.09 13.58 15.36
N PHE A 31 8.37 12.49 15.21
CA PHE A 31 7.03 12.30 15.79
C PHE A 31 7.06 11.58 17.13
N GLY A 32 8.23 11.20 17.62
CA GLY A 32 8.41 10.47 18.88
C GLY A 32 7.90 9.02 18.83
N MET A 33 7.76 8.46 17.64
CA MET A 33 7.40 7.05 17.41
C MET A 33 8.68 6.21 17.49
N PRO A 34 8.66 5.01 18.08
CA PRO A 34 9.81 4.14 18.14
C PRO A 34 10.22 3.57 16.79
N ASP A 35 9.34 3.63 15.81
CA ASP A 35 9.46 3.05 14.49
C ASP A 35 8.77 3.96 13.46
N MET A 36 9.45 4.26 12.34
CA MET A 36 8.90 5.11 11.28
C MET A 36 7.67 4.52 10.60
N ASN A 37 7.52 3.20 10.62
CA ASN A 37 6.38 2.49 10.04
C ASN A 37 5.31 2.14 11.08
N ALA A 38 5.49 2.52 12.33
CA ALA A 38 4.50 2.29 13.38
C ALA A 38 3.28 3.21 13.20
N ILE A 39 2.08 2.65 13.36
CA ILE A 39 0.82 3.41 13.33
C ILE A 39 0.30 3.73 14.73
N ALA A 40 0.91 3.17 15.75
CA ALA A 40 0.57 3.43 17.15
C ALA A 40 1.84 3.54 18.00
N LYS A 41 1.81 4.46 18.97
CA LYS A 41 2.98 4.90 19.73
C LYS A 41 3.73 3.78 20.44
N ASP A 42 3.00 2.80 20.93
CA ASP A 42 3.56 1.69 21.74
C ASP A 42 3.80 0.43 20.92
N THR A 43 3.87 0.57 19.58
CA THR A 43 4.06 -0.55 18.67
C THR A 43 5.24 -0.30 17.74
N SER A 44 5.83 -1.40 17.26
CA SER A 44 6.88 -1.36 16.24
C SER A 44 6.81 -2.60 15.37
N PRO A 45 6.51 -2.45 14.08
CA PRO A 45 6.55 -3.58 13.14
C PRO A 45 7.95 -4.16 13.01
N ALA A 46 8.99 -3.34 13.01
CA ALA A 46 10.38 -3.82 12.91
C ALA A 46 10.80 -4.69 14.11
N PHE A 47 10.50 -4.26 15.31
CA PHE A 47 10.79 -5.07 16.51
C PHE A 47 9.90 -6.32 16.57
N THR A 48 8.66 -6.23 16.12
CA THR A 48 7.74 -7.38 16.09
C THR A 48 8.26 -8.50 15.19
N PHE A 49 8.82 -8.15 14.03
CA PHE A 49 9.24 -9.13 13.02
C PHE A 49 10.75 -9.26 12.87
N ASN A 50 11.53 -8.44 13.57
CA ASN A 50 12.96 -8.32 13.39
C ASN A 50 13.37 -8.05 11.92
N GLU A 51 12.62 -7.17 11.28
CA GLU A 51 12.81 -6.75 9.89
C GLU A 51 12.75 -5.22 9.82
N GLU A 52 13.73 -4.59 9.17
CA GLU A 52 13.75 -3.12 8.99
C GLU A 52 12.84 -2.68 7.85
N HIS A 53 12.84 -3.42 6.76
CA HIS A 53 12.01 -3.18 5.58
C HIS A 53 11.01 -4.31 5.43
N LEU A 54 9.76 -4.05 5.84
CA LEU A 54 8.72 -5.07 5.86
C LEU A 54 8.13 -5.31 4.49
N SER A 55 7.86 -6.56 4.17
CA SER A 55 6.98 -6.90 3.05
C SER A 55 5.55 -6.48 3.33
N GLY A 56 4.75 -6.30 2.28
CA GLY A 56 3.32 -5.97 2.43
C GLY A 56 2.58 -6.98 3.32
N LYS A 57 2.89 -8.28 3.18
CA LYS A 57 2.30 -9.32 4.02
C LYS A 57 2.64 -9.14 5.51
N ARG A 58 3.90 -8.83 5.84
CA ARG A 58 4.32 -8.55 7.22
C ARG A 58 3.65 -7.30 7.78
N TYR A 59 3.54 -6.26 6.96
CA TYR A 59 2.86 -5.04 7.39
C TYR A 59 1.37 -5.27 7.64
N ALA A 60 0.69 -6.06 6.80
CA ALA A 60 -0.70 -6.45 7.03
C ALA A 60 -0.88 -7.27 8.31
N GLU A 61 0.08 -8.14 8.64
CA GLU A 61 0.11 -8.90 9.88
C GLU A 61 0.25 -7.95 11.09
N TYR A 62 1.18 -6.99 11.02
CA TYR A 62 1.32 -5.95 12.03
C TYR A 62 0.02 -5.19 12.27
N LEU A 63 -0.66 -4.73 11.21
CA LEU A 63 -1.96 -4.04 11.34
C LEU A 63 -3.02 -4.90 12.03
N SER A 64 -3.01 -6.20 11.79
CA SER A 64 -3.91 -7.15 12.45
C SER A 64 -3.60 -7.30 13.94
N LEU A 65 -2.31 -7.34 14.30
CA LEU A 65 -1.87 -7.36 15.70
C LEU A 65 -2.27 -6.07 16.43
N VAL A 66 -2.07 -4.91 15.79
CA VAL A 66 -2.49 -3.61 16.35
C VAL A 66 -4.00 -3.57 16.55
N ALA A 67 -4.79 -4.01 15.58
CA ALA A 67 -6.24 -4.05 15.69
C ALA A 67 -6.70 -4.93 16.88
N THR A 68 -6.03 -6.06 17.08
CA THR A 68 -6.29 -6.95 18.21
C THR A 68 -5.88 -6.31 19.54
N HIS A 69 -4.68 -5.74 19.60
CA HIS A 69 -4.12 -5.13 20.82
C HIS A 69 -5.01 -3.99 21.34
N TYR A 70 -5.49 -3.13 20.44
CA TYR A 70 -6.39 -2.03 20.80
C TYR A 70 -7.87 -2.40 20.79
N ASN A 71 -8.21 -3.67 20.60
CA ASN A 71 -9.58 -4.16 20.53
C ASN A 71 -10.46 -3.33 19.58
N LEU A 72 -9.93 -3.05 18.38
CA LEU A 72 -10.64 -2.23 17.40
C LEU A 72 -11.86 -2.96 16.86
N ASN A 73 -13.01 -2.29 16.81
CA ASN A 73 -14.21 -2.84 16.22
C ASN A 73 -14.11 -2.80 14.69
N VAL A 74 -13.60 -3.88 14.08
CA VAL A 74 -13.42 -4.01 12.63
C VAL A 74 -14.38 -5.05 12.08
N LYS A 75 -15.16 -4.65 11.08
CA LYS A 75 -15.99 -5.52 10.24
C LYS A 75 -15.25 -5.80 8.94
N THR A 76 -14.66 -6.96 8.83
CA THR A 76 -13.99 -7.45 7.62
C THR A 76 -14.99 -8.07 6.64
N ASN A 77 -14.55 -8.30 5.39
CA ASN A 77 -15.37 -8.86 4.31
C ASN A 77 -16.70 -8.12 4.13
N THR A 78 -16.70 -6.82 4.35
CA THR A 78 -17.89 -5.98 4.31
C THR A 78 -17.68 -4.87 3.29
N ASN A 79 -18.34 -5.00 2.15
CA ASN A 79 -18.24 -4.02 1.06
C ASN A 79 -19.21 -2.86 1.28
N VAL A 80 -18.69 -1.63 1.23
CA VAL A 80 -19.50 -0.41 1.21
C VAL A 80 -19.86 -0.10 -0.23
N SER A 81 -21.13 -0.13 -0.56
CA SER A 81 -21.63 0.14 -1.92
C SER A 81 -22.05 1.59 -2.12
N ARG A 82 -22.48 2.26 -1.05
CA ARG A 82 -22.99 3.63 -1.12
C ARG A 82 -22.86 4.35 0.22
N VAL A 83 -22.61 5.65 0.15
CA VAL A 83 -22.70 6.57 1.28
C VAL A 83 -23.66 7.71 0.89
N THR A 84 -24.63 8.00 1.74
CA THR A 84 -25.55 9.14 1.59
C THR A 84 -25.56 9.96 2.87
N TYR A 85 -25.83 11.26 2.75
CA TYR A 85 -25.99 12.18 3.88
C TYR A 85 -27.41 12.70 3.87
N ILE A 86 -28.19 12.36 4.92
CA ILE A 86 -29.61 12.67 5.03
C ILE A 86 -29.88 13.18 6.45
N ASP A 87 -30.50 14.32 6.57
CA ASP A 87 -30.91 14.93 7.85
C ASP A 87 -29.77 15.01 8.89
N GLY A 88 -28.56 15.35 8.43
CA GLY A 88 -27.40 15.51 9.30
C GLY A 88 -26.66 14.21 9.65
N ILE A 89 -27.07 13.06 9.11
CA ILE A 89 -26.50 11.75 9.42
C ILE A 89 -26.02 11.06 8.14
N TYR A 90 -24.85 10.43 8.23
CA TYR A 90 -24.34 9.57 7.17
C TYR A 90 -24.99 8.18 7.24
N HIS A 91 -25.47 7.69 6.09
CA HIS A 91 -25.96 6.33 5.90
C HIS A 91 -24.99 5.57 5.01
N VAL A 92 -24.38 4.53 5.54
CA VAL A 92 -23.36 3.70 4.89
C VAL A 92 -23.98 2.36 4.53
N SER A 93 -24.31 2.17 3.26
CA SER A 93 -24.90 0.92 2.74
C SER A 93 -23.82 -0.12 2.51
N THR A 94 -24.02 -1.30 3.05
CA THR A 94 -23.11 -2.44 2.93
C THR A 94 -23.85 -3.70 2.53
N ASP A 95 -23.11 -4.78 2.24
CA ASP A 95 -23.65 -6.12 1.96
C ASP A 95 -24.47 -6.69 3.14
N TYR A 96 -24.24 -6.19 4.35
CA TYR A 96 -24.88 -6.67 5.58
C TYR A 96 -25.90 -5.68 6.16
N GLY A 97 -26.24 -4.62 5.44
CA GLY A 97 -27.19 -3.62 5.88
C GLY A 97 -26.62 -2.20 5.91
N VAL A 98 -27.33 -1.29 6.57
CA VAL A 98 -26.98 0.12 6.63
C VAL A 98 -26.48 0.48 8.02
N TYR A 99 -25.33 1.11 8.09
CA TYR A 99 -24.79 1.74 9.29
C TYR A 99 -25.04 3.24 9.23
N THR A 100 -25.24 3.87 10.40
CA THR A 100 -25.36 5.31 10.50
C THR A 100 -24.21 5.90 11.33
N ALA A 101 -23.79 7.11 11.01
CA ALA A 101 -22.73 7.82 11.73
C ALA A 101 -22.87 9.34 11.57
N ASP A 102 -22.44 10.07 12.60
CA ASP A 102 -22.33 11.54 12.56
C ASP A 102 -21.11 11.98 11.73
N TYR A 103 -20.06 11.16 11.69
CA TYR A 103 -18.82 11.40 10.95
C TYR A 103 -18.36 10.14 10.24
N ILE A 104 -17.78 10.31 9.07
CA ILE A 104 -17.11 9.22 8.34
C ILE A 104 -15.70 9.64 7.93
N PHE A 105 -14.78 8.68 7.95
CA PHE A 105 -13.44 8.81 7.39
C PHE A 105 -13.31 7.83 6.22
N ILE A 106 -13.02 8.35 5.03
CA ILE A 106 -12.82 7.56 3.83
C ILE A 106 -11.32 7.33 3.67
N ALA A 107 -10.87 6.11 3.90
CA ALA A 107 -9.46 5.71 3.87
C ALA A 107 -9.27 4.46 2.99
N THR A 108 -9.76 4.52 1.75
CA THR A 108 -9.80 3.38 0.83
C THR A 108 -8.45 3.03 0.21
N GLY A 109 -7.45 3.92 0.34
CA GLY A 109 -6.10 3.75 -0.21
C GLY A 109 -6.03 3.85 -1.73
N ASP A 110 -4.83 4.01 -2.28
CA ASP A 110 -4.61 4.25 -3.70
C ASP A 110 -4.73 2.97 -4.55
N TYR A 111 -4.43 1.81 -3.95
CA TYR A 111 -4.46 0.51 -4.64
C TYR A 111 -5.87 0.02 -4.97
N SER A 112 -6.90 0.53 -4.30
CA SER A 112 -8.29 0.10 -4.50
C SER A 112 -8.89 0.63 -5.79
N PHE A 113 -8.37 1.74 -6.31
CA PHE A 113 -8.88 2.42 -7.50
C PHE A 113 -7.70 2.90 -8.36
N PRO A 114 -6.94 1.98 -8.97
CA PRO A 114 -5.80 2.34 -9.80
C PRO A 114 -6.23 3.15 -11.03
N TYR A 115 -5.50 4.21 -11.32
CA TYR A 115 -5.75 4.99 -12.53
C TYR A 115 -5.04 4.35 -13.72
N HIS A 116 -5.82 3.93 -14.72
CA HIS A 116 -5.35 3.38 -15.99
C HIS A 116 -5.47 4.42 -17.10
N PRO A 117 -4.42 5.20 -17.39
CA PRO A 117 -4.47 6.22 -18.44
C PRO A 117 -4.48 5.63 -19.85
N PHE A 118 -4.18 4.34 -19.99
CA PHE A 118 -4.11 3.62 -21.25
C PHE A 118 -5.00 2.38 -21.20
N SER A 119 -5.50 1.98 -22.37
CA SER A 119 -6.32 0.76 -22.51
C SER A 119 -5.49 -0.54 -22.51
N TYR A 120 -4.18 -0.43 -22.40
CA TYR A 120 -3.21 -1.54 -22.41
C TYR A 120 -2.11 -1.29 -21.38
N GLY A 121 -1.40 -2.35 -21.02
CA GLY A 121 -0.39 -2.34 -19.97
C GLY A 121 -0.94 -2.78 -18.61
N LEU A 122 -0.05 -3.12 -17.71
CA LEU A 122 -0.37 -3.51 -16.34
C LEU A 122 -0.12 -2.32 -15.41
N HIS A 123 -1.04 -2.07 -14.50
CA HIS A 123 -0.80 -1.18 -13.39
C HIS A 123 0.07 -1.90 -12.34
N TYR A 124 0.92 -1.16 -11.63
CA TYR A 124 1.82 -1.74 -10.62
C TYR A 124 1.07 -2.58 -9.57
N SER A 125 -0.13 -2.15 -9.16
CA SER A 125 -0.98 -2.87 -8.19
C SER A 125 -1.52 -4.23 -8.69
N GLU A 126 -1.41 -4.52 -9.97
CA GLU A 126 -1.85 -5.79 -10.58
C GLU A 126 -0.73 -6.82 -10.64
N ILE A 127 0.50 -6.42 -10.34
CA ILE A 127 1.68 -7.27 -10.40
C ILE A 127 1.87 -7.95 -9.05
N GLN A 128 1.77 -9.26 -9.00
CA GLN A 128 2.08 -10.04 -7.82
C GLN A 128 3.57 -10.43 -7.75
N THR A 129 4.15 -10.76 -8.89
CA THR A 129 5.58 -11.05 -8.99
C THR A 129 6.11 -10.69 -10.38
N PHE A 130 7.23 -10.03 -10.43
CA PHE A 130 7.87 -9.61 -11.67
C PHE A 130 8.44 -10.80 -12.46
N THR A 131 8.81 -11.89 -11.81
CA THR A 131 9.38 -13.09 -12.47
C THR A 131 8.37 -13.83 -13.35
N GLN A 132 7.08 -13.57 -13.20
CA GLN A 132 6.02 -14.15 -14.05
C GLN A 132 5.83 -13.37 -15.35
N LEU A 133 6.30 -12.13 -15.42
CA LEU A 133 6.22 -11.33 -16.63
C LEU A 133 7.22 -11.86 -17.68
N LYS A 134 6.73 -12.07 -18.90
CA LYS A 134 7.53 -12.62 -20.00
C LYS A 134 7.86 -11.51 -21.00
N GLY A 135 9.12 -11.42 -21.38
CA GLY A 135 9.59 -10.46 -22.37
C GLY A 135 11.07 -10.14 -22.19
N ASP A 136 11.72 -9.76 -23.28
CA ASP A 136 13.13 -9.36 -23.30
C ASP A 136 13.32 -7.85 -23.14
N ALA A 137 12.21 -7.09 -23.19
CA ALA A 137 12.19 -5.66 -23.01
C ALA A 137 10.88 -5.19 -22.39
N PHE A 138 10.97 -4.27 -21.44
CA PHE A 138 9.83 -3.66 -20.78
C PHE A 138 9.91 -2.14 -20.85
N THR A 139 8.76 -1.53 -21.06
CA THR A 139 8.57 -0.10 -20.97
C THR A 139 7.78 0.21 -19.71
N ILE A 140 8.33 1.07 -18.86
CA ILE A 140 7.69 1.54 -17.63
C ILE A 140 7.30 2.99 -17.83
N ILE A 141 6.04 3.30 -17.56
CA ILE A 141 5.52 4.68 -17.63
C ILE A 141 5.30 5.17 -16.21
N GLY A 142 6.04 6.19 -15.83
CA GLY A 142 6.06 6.78 -14.50
C GLY A 142 7.47 7.19 -14.12
N GLY A 143 7.63 7.76 -12.95
CA GLY A 143 8.94 8.25 -12.52
C GLY A 143 9.06 8.37 -11.00
N ASN A 144 8.18 7.69 -10.27
CA ASN A 144 8.24 7.61 -8.82
C ASN A 144 8.78 6.23 -8.39
N GLU A 145 8.83 6.00 -7.10
CA GLU A 145 9.41 4.83 -6.44
C GLU A 145 8.95 3.50 -7.03
N SER A 146 7.64 3.32 -7.28
CA SER A 146 7.10 2.10 -7.90
C SER A 146 7.67 1.81 -9.29
N SER A 147 8.03 2.86 -10.06
CA SER A 147 8.65 2.69 -11.38
C SER A 147 10.07 2.17 -11.26
N PHE A 148 10.82 2.61 -10.25
CA PHE A 148 12.17 2.14 -9.99
C PHE A 148 12.17 0.74 -9.38
N ASP A 149 11.25 0.46 -8.45
CA ASP A 149 11.09 -0.89 -7.91
C ASP A 149 10.79 -1.90 -9.03
N ALA A 150 9.86 -1.57 -9.93
CA ALA A 150 9.58 -2.38 -11.10
C ALA A 150 10.80 -2.55 -12.01
N ALA A 151 11.56 -1.47 -12.27
CA ALA A 151 12.74 -1.50 -13.11
C ALA A 151 13.83 -2.40 -12.53
N ILE A 152 14.10 -2.29 -11.24
CA ILE A 152 15.09 -3.10 -10.54
C ILE A 152 14.70 -4.58 -10.61
N ASN A 153 13.47 -4.91 -10.25
CA ASN A 153 13.00 -6.29 -10.26
C ASN A 153 12.99 -6.91 -11.67
N LEU A 154 12.56 -6.16 -12.69
CA LEU A 154 12.58 -6.63 -14.08
C LEU A 154 14.00 -6.76 -14.65
N SER A 155 14.91 -5.86 -14.28
CA SER A 155 16.31 -5.94 -14.74
C SER A 155 17.01 -7.22 -14.27
N GLN A 156 16.63 -7.70 -13.08
CA GLN A 156 17.16 -8.98 -12.55
C GLN A 156 16.75 -10.19 -13.38
N THR A 157 15.71 -10.09 -14.22
CA THR A 157 15.34 -11.14 -15.16
C THR A 157 16.18 -11.14 -16.44
N GLY A 158 17.10 -10.18 -16.59
CA GLY A 158 17.92 -9.99 -17.79
C GLY A 158 17.25 -9.16 -18.88
N ALA A 159 16.06 -8.64 -18.65
CA ALA A 159 15.32 -7.82 -19.61
C ALA A 159 15.90 -6.40 -19.75
N ARG A 160 15.71 -5.81 -20.92
CA ARG A 160 16.01 -4.40 -21.16
C ARG A 160 14.87 -3.53 -20.63
N ILE A 161 15.19 -2.49 -19.87
CA ILE A 161 14.21 -1.62 -19.24
C ILE A 161 14.33 -0.20 -19.79
N SER A 162 13.20 0.39 -20.13
CA SER A 162 13.07 1.80 -20.49
C SER A 162 12.02 2.46 -19.59
N ILE A 163 12.39 3.56 -18.92
CA ILE A 163 11.48 4.33 -18.09
C ILE A 163 11.14 5.64 -18.80
N TYR A 164 9.88 5.93 -18.96
CA TYR A 164 9.37 7.20 -19.51
C TYR A 164 8.66 7.98 -18.41
N THR A 165 9.13 9.18 -18.15
CA THR A 165 8.57 10.08 -17.14
C THR A 165 8.18 11.44 -17.75
N SER A 166 7.14 12.06 -17.23
CA SER A 166 6.72 13.40 -17.62
C SER A 166 7.60 14.51 -17.05
N LYS A 167 8.40 14.21 -16.01
CA LYS A 167 9.34 15.15 -15.40
C LYS A 167 10.74 14.92 -15.93
N THR A 168 11.43 15.99 -16.33
CA THR A 168 12.85 15.93 -16.66
C THR A 168 13.68 15.84 -15.39
N GLY A 169 14.54 14.81 -15.33
CA GLY A 169 15.56 14.68 -14.29
C GLY A 169 15.05 14.16 -12.96
N LEU A 170 14.96 12.85 -12.85
CA LEU A 170 15.06 12.20 -11.57
C LEU A 170 16.49 12.37 -11.07
N LYS A 171 16.67 13.20 -10.09
CA LYS A 171 17.96 13.35 -9.46
C LYS A 171 18.17 12.13 -8.56
N LYS A 172 19.38 11.57 -8.61
CA LYS A 172 19.77 10.43 -7.77
C LYS A 172 19.59 10.75 -6.28
N GLU A 173 19.71 12.02 -5.92
CA GLU A 173 19.53 12.51 -4.55
C GLU A 173 18.08 12.44 -4.07
N ASP A 174 17.10 12.43 -5.00
CA ASP A 174 15.68 12.42 -4.68
C ASP A 174 15.16 10.97 -4.48
N ALA A 175 15.99 9.96 -4.74
CA ALA A 175 15.62 8.56 -4.57
C ALA A 175 15.97 8.05 -3.18
N ASP A 176 15.12 7.21 -2.62
CA ASP A 176 15.42 6.50 -1.37
C ASP A 176 16.68 5.62 -1.53
N PRO A 177 17.55 5.54 -0.51
CA PRO A 177 18.76 4.73 -0.56
C PRO A 177 18.55 3.26 -0.92
N SER A 178 17.37 2.69 -0.63
CA SER A 178 17.05 1.29 -0.93
C SER A 178 16.82 1.03 -2.41
N ILE A 179 16.61 2.08 -3.23
CA ILE A 179 16.38 2.00 -4.69
C ILE A 179 17.46 2.69 -5.52
N ARG A 180 18.56 3.08 -4.92
CA ARG A 180 19.73 3.72 -5.57
C ARG A 180 20.68 2.72 -6.22
#